data_44cb08909e283b2cdc3aaa2e76f9efeb
#
_entry.id   44cb08909e283b2cdc3aaa2e76f9efeb
#
_cell.length_a   1.000
_cell.length_b   1.000
_cell.length_c   1.000
_cell.angle_alpha   90.00
_cell.angle_beta   90.00
_cell.angle_gamma   90.00
#
_symmetry.space_group_name_H-M   'P 1'
#
loop_
_entity.id
_entity.type
_entity.pdbx_description
1 polymer ?
#
loop_
_entity_poly.entity_id
_entity_poly.type
_entity_poly.pdbx_seq_one_letter_code
_entity_poly.pdbx_strand_id
1 'polypeptide(L)'
;LNYALDNRYGNNQIISHDSLSIPCNSILKLEDYFENNDNLVNISNASFIFINEAQFFDDLTYYVLNLKDIHKKNLIICGLDYDFERKKFGQLLDLNIYANKIIYLQGVCNSPNCNYLSKYTHRITQNKEQILIGCQEYVPLCKDCYNKNNTCEI
;
A
#
# COMPACT_ATOMS: atom_id res chain seq x y z
N LEU A 1 9.84 5.64 -2.14
CA LEU A 1 10.14 4.51 -1.27
C LEU A 1 9.15 3.38 -1.53
N ASN A 2 9.61 2.13 -1.48
CA ASN A 2 8.78 0.94 -1.60
C ASN A 2 9.10 -0.04 -0.48
N TYR A 3 8.13 -0.91 -0.12
CA TYR A 3 8.36 -1.94 0.88
C TYR A 3 9.26 -3.06 0.31
N ALA A 4 10.36 -3.37 0.99
CA ALA A 4 11.43 -4.22 0.44
C ALA A 4 11.02 -5.69 0.22
N LEU A 5 10.08 -6.21 1.00
CA LEU A 5 9.58 -7.58 0.79
C LEU A 5 8.57 -7.66 -0.38
N ASP A 6 8.08 -6.53 -0.87
CA ASP A 6 7.33 -6.49 -2.14
C ASP A 6 8.30 -6.54 -3.33
N ASN A 7 8.80 -7.72 -3.59
CA ASN A 7 9.75 -8.00 -4.67
C ASN A 7 9.11 -8.61 -5.92
N ARG A 8 7.77 -8.54 -6.02
CA ARG A 8 6.97 -9.13 -7.11
C ARG A 8 7.48 -8.76 -8.51
N TYR A 9 8.09 -7.60 -8.63
CA TYR A 9 8.57 -7.06 -9.89
C TYR A 9 10.06 -6.68 -9.88
N GLY A 10 10.83 -7.16 -8.90
CA GLY A 10 12.25 -6.88 -8.73
C GLY A 10 12.55 -5.88 -7.61
N ASN A 11 13.85 -5.72 -7.31
CA ASN A 11 14.30 -4.84 -6.23
C ASN A 11 14.56 -3.41 -6.74
N ASN A 12 14.35 -2.43 -5.88
CA ASN A 12 14.64 -1.01 -6.13
C ASN A 12 13.93 -0.42 -7.36
N GLN A 13 12.74 -0.93 -7.67
CA GLN A 13 11.87 -0.36 -8.69
C GLN A 13 10.41 -0.61 -8.35
N ILE A 14 9.54 0.29 -8.82
CA ILE A 14 8.09 0.13 -8.82
C ILE A 14 7.70 -0.08 -10.27
N ILE A 15 6.93 -1.15 -10.55
CA ILE A 15 6.47 -1.49 -11.90
C ILE A 15 4.94 -1.48 -11.93
N SER A 16 4.38 -0.77 -12.91
CA SER A 16 2.94 -0.77 -13.16
C SER A 16 2.50 -2.04 -13.90
N HIS A 17 1.20 -2.32 -13.93
CA HIS A 17 0.63 -3.41 -14.74
C HIS A 17 0.95 -3.28 -16.25
N ASP A 18 1.18 -2.04 -16.73
CA ASP A 18 1.58 -1.77 -18.12
C ASP A 18 3.10 -1.86 -18.32
N SER A 19 3.82 -2.47 -17.39
CA SER A 19 5.28 -2.67 -17.43
C SER A 19 6.10 -1.37 -17.43
N LEU A 20 5.52 -0.25 -17.02
CA LEU A 20 6.29 0.97 -16.78
C LEU A 20 7.01 0.84 -15.44
N SER A 21 8.31 1.09 -15.43
CA SER A 21 9.11 1.02 -14.22
C SER A 21 9.75 2.36 -13.86
N ILE A 22 9.83 2.62 -12.58
CA ILE A 22 10.57 3.75 -12.01
C ILE A 22 11.50 3.24 -10.91
N PRO A 23 12.73 3.76 -10.83
CA PRO A 23 13.62 3.41 -9.73
C PRO A 23 13.08 3.92 -8.39
N CYS A 24 13.30 3.15 -7.33
CA CYS A 24 12.95 3.55 -5.97
C CYS A 24 13.95 2.98 -4.97
N ASN A 25 13.87 3.41 -3.73
CA ASN A 25 14.57 2.76 -2.62
C ASN A 25 13.61 1.75 -1.97
N SER A 26 14.01 0.49 -1.92
CA SER A 26 13.27 -0.58 -1.26
C SER A 26 13.80 -0.74 0.17
N ILE A 27 12.92 -0.60 1.17
CA ILE A 27 13.24 -0.57 2.59
C ILE A 27 12.25 -1.40 3.40
N LEU A 28 12.67 -1.89 4.56
CA LEU A 28 11.80 -2.63 5.48
C LEU A 28 11.06 -1.70 6.44
N LYS A 29 11.74 -0.63 6.87
CA LYS A 29 11.19 0.42 7.74
C LYS A 29 11.54 1.78 7.19
N LEU A 30 10.69 2.76 7.43
CA LEU A 30 10.99 4.15 7.07
C LEU A 30 12.20 4.69 7.87
N GLU A 31 12.37 4.24 9.11
CA GLU A 31 13.55 4.49 9.94
C GLU A 31 14.84 4.23 9.19
N ASP A 32 14.96 3.08 8.51
CA ASP A 32 16.18 2.67 7.78
C ASP A 32 16.62 3.68 6.73
N TYR A 33 15.67 4.44 6.18
CA TYR A 33 15.96 5.44 5.18
C TYR A 33 16.15 6.84 5.78
N PHE A 34 15.28 7.26 6.69
CA PHE A 34 15.24 8.62 7.19
C PHE A 34 16.26 8.91 8.29
N GLU A 35 16.70 7.90 9.02
CA GLU A 35 17.77 8.03 10.02
C GLU A 35 19.18 7.81 9.43
N ASN A 36 19.27 7.42 8.15
CA ASN A 36 20.55 7.24 7.48
C ASN A 36 21.08 8.58 6.95
N ASN A 37 22.23 9.00 7.47
CA ASN A 37 22.90 10.24 7.11
C ASN A 37 23.20 10.37 5.61
N ASP A 38 23.47 9.27 4.91
CA ASP A 38 23.75 9.25 3.46
C ASP A 38 22.54 9.70 2.64
N ASN A 39 21.33 9.57 3.18
CA ASN A 39 20.10 9.96 2.52
C ASN A 39 19.66 11.42 2.81
N LEU A 40 20.28 12.10 3.79
CA LEU A 40 19.86 13.43 4.21
C LEU A 40 19.84 14.45 3.08
N VAL A 41 20.82 14.39 2.17
CA VAL A 41 20.89 15.28 1.01
C VAL A 41 19.71 15.05 0.08
N ASN A 42 19.37 13.79 -0.17
CA ASN A 42 18.24 13.43 -1.01
C ASN A 42 16.92 13.88 -0.38
N ILE A 43 16.77 13.68 0.93
CA ILE A 43 15.59 14.08 1.69
C ILE A 43 15.45 15.61 1.66
N SER A 44 16.55 16.36 1.92
CA SER A 44 16.51 17.82 1.95
C SER A 44 16.17 18.43 0.58
N ASN A 45 16.68 17.85 -0.49
CA ASN A 45 16.46 18.34 -1.85
C ASN A 45 15.12 17.89 -2.46
N ALA A 46 14.50 16.84 -1.94
CA ALA A 46 13.21 16.37 -2.45
C ALA A 46 12.08 17.36 -2.14
N SER A 47 11.34 17.77 -3.17
CA SER A 47 10.10 18.54 -3.00
C SER A 47 8.91 17.63 -2.68
N PHE A 48 8.95 16.38 -3.19
CA PHE A 48 7.93 15.35 -2.99
C PHE A 48 8.60 14.04 -2.55
N ILE A 49 7.95 13.34 -1.64
CA ILE A 49 8.32 11.99 -1.23
C ILE A 49 7.13 11.07 -1.47
N PHE A 50 7.37 10.00 -2.23
CA PHE A 50 6.38 8.98 -2.54
C PHE A 50 6.64 7.75 -1.68
N ILE A 51 5.60 7.27 -0.99
CA ILE A 51 5.64 6.04 -0.19
C ILE A 51 4.61 5.08 -0.77
N ASN A 52 5.08 3.98 -1.34
CA ASN A 52 4.26 2.92 -1.90
C ASN A 52 4.14 1.75 -0.93
N GLU A 53 3.04 0.99 -1.04
CA GLU A 53 2.72 -0.14 -0.15
C GLU A 53 2.76 0.24 1.34
N ALA A 54 2.24 1.43 1.64
CA ALA A 54 2.37 2.09 2.94
C ALA A 54 1.76 1.31 4.11
N GLN A 55 0.83 0.39 3.85
CA GLN A 55 0.22 -0.47 4.88
C GLN A 55 1.21 -1.40 5.58
N PHE A 56 2.38 -1.64 4.97
CA PHE A 56 3.40 -2.52 5.54
C PHE A 56 4.38 -1.84 6.49
N PHE A 57 4.38 -0.50 6.56
CA PHE A 57 5.29 0.23 7.43
C PHE A 57 4.67 0.47 8.81
N ASP A 58 5.22 -0.16 9.84
CA ASP A 58 4.76 -0.01 11.23
C ASP A 58 5.09 1.36 11.83
N ASP A 59 6.04 2.07 11.24
CA ASP A 59 6.53 3.39 11.64
C ASP A 59 5.96 4.53 10.76
N LEU A 60 4.94 4.24 9.93
CA LEU A 60 4.40 5.15 8.92
C LEU A 60 3.96 6.49 9.50
N THR A 61 3.12 6.48 10.52
CA THR A 61 2.53 7.69 11.08
C THR A 61 3.59 8.63 11.63
N TYR A 62 4.57 8.09 12.35
CA TYR A 62 5.65 8.87 12.93
C TYR A 62 6.46 9.62 11.86
N TYR A 63 6.94 8.90 10.84
CA TYR A 63 7.77 9.50 9.79
C TYR A 63 6.99 10.43 8.88
N VAL A 64 5.75 10.13 8.57
CA VAL A 64 4.89 11.00 7.76
C VAL A 64 4.66 12.35 8.46
N LEU A 65 4.35 12.34 9.75
CA LEU A 65 4.14 13.59 10.51
C LEU A 65 5.45 14.38 10.66
N ASN A 66 6.56 13.70 10.91
CA ASN A 66 7.87 14.33 10.99
C ASN A 66 8.24 15.02 9.66
N LEU A 67 8.14 14.31 8.54
CA LEU A 67 8.43 14.84 7.21
C LEU A 67 7.53 16.01 6.84
N LYS A 68 6.24 15.93 7.19
CA LYS A 68 5.26 16.98 6.93
C LYS A 68 5.51 18.21 7.82
N ASP A 69 5.62 18.03 9.13
CA ASP A 69 5.56 19.11 10.10
C ASP A 69 6.93 19.73 10.39
N ILE A 70 8.01 18.94 10.38
CA ILE A 70 9.38 19.44 10.61
C ILE A 70 10.06 19.74 9.28
N HIS A 71 10.10 18.79 8.37
CA HIS A 71 10.82 18.94 7.11
C HIS A 71 10.01 19.62 5.99
N LYS A 72 8.73 19.91 6.22
CA LYS A 72 7.83 20.63 5.29
C LYS A 72 7.76 19.99 3.90
N LYS A 73 7.79 18.65 3.83
CA LYS A 73 7.74 17.90 2.58
C LYS A 73 6.31 17.68 2.11
N ASN A 74 6.14 17.64 0.79
CA ASN A 74 4.90 17.14 0.18
C ASN A 74 4.96 15.63 0.09
N LEU A 75 3.92 14.94 0.56
CA LEU A 75 3.89 13.49 0.64
C LEU A 75 2.77 12.95 -0.23
N ILE A 76 3.07 11.90 -0.98
CA ILE A 76 2.09 11.09 -1.72
C ILE A 76 2.24 9.67 -1.21
N ILE A 77 1.20 9.19 -0.55
CA ILE A 77 1.21 7.90 0.15
C ILE A 77 0.14 7.03 -0.46
N CYS A 78 0.51 5.84 -0.89
CA CYS A 78 -0.40 4.86 -1.48
C CYS A 78 -0.28 3.51 -0.80
N GLY A 79 -1.40 2.82 -0.69
CA GLY A 79 -1.50 1.52 -0.06
C GLY A 79 -2.94 1.08 0.12
N LEU A 80 -3.11 -0.06 0.74
CA LEU A 80 -4.41 -0.63 1.08
C LEU A 80 -4.84 -0.15 2.48
N ASP A 81 -6.07 0.33 2.60
CA ASP A 81 -6.68 0.76 3.85
C ASP A 81 -7.22 -0.42 4.68
N TYR A 82 -7.69 -1.48 4.01
CA TYR A 82 -8.22 -2.69 4.63
C TYR A 82 -7.61 -3.94 4.01
N ASP A 83 -7.46 -4.97 4.83
CA ASP A 83 -7.04 -6.31 4.42
C ASP A 83 -8.19 -7.14 3.80
N PHE A 84 -7.89 -8.39 3.46
CA PHE A 84 -8.84 -9.34 2.87
C PHE A 84 -10.00 -9.72 3.81
N GLU A 85 -9.86 -9.54 5.12
CA GLU A 85 -10.93 -9.72 6.12
C GLU A 85 -11.68 -8.41 6.41
N ARG A 86 -11.37 -7.33 5.72
CA ARG A 86 -11.91 -5.97 5.94
C ARG A 86 -11.52 -5.38 7.29
N LYS A 87 -10.43 -5.83 7.87
CA LYS A 87 -9.81 -5.23 9.03
C LYS A 87 -8.87 -4.12 8.60
N LYS A 88 -8.68 -3.12 9.44
CA LYS A 88 -7.70 -2.06 9.21
C LYS A 88 -6.33 -2.65 8.88
N PHE A 89 -5.69 -2.16 7.81
CA PHE A 89 -4.38 -2.63 7.41
C PHE A 89 -3.31 -1.57 7.68
N GLY A 90 -2.41 -1.87 8.63
CA GLY A 90 -1.36 -0.96 9.04
C GLY A 90 -1.88 0.39 9.55
N GLN A 91 -1.11 1.44 9.29
CA GLN A 91 -1.33 2.79 9.82
C GLN A 91 -1.91 3.79 8.80
N LEU A 92 -2.20 3.35 7.56
CA LEU A 92 -2.61 4.27 6.49
C LEU A 92 -3.86 5.09 6.84
N LEU A 93 -4.87 4.46 7.45
CA LEU A 93 -6.10 5.14 7.86
C LEU A 93 -5.90 6.20 8.96
N ASP A 94 -4.85 6.06 9.78
CA ASP A 94 -4.54 7.03 10.84
C ASP A 94 -4.10 8.38 10.26
N LEU A 95 -3.63 8.38 9.01
CA LEU A 95 -3.19 9.57 8.31
C LEU A 95 -4.32 10.40 7.71
N ASN A 96 -5.55 9.86 7.65
CA ASN A 96 -6.68 10.53 7.00
C ASN A 96 -6.97 11.91 7.59
N ILE A 97 -6.83 12.08 8.91
CA ILE A 97 -7.05 13.37 9.58
C ILE A 97 -5.98 14.43 9.26
N TYR A 98 -4.84 14.01 8.74
CA TYR A 98 -3.73 14.88 8.37
C TYR A 98 -3.63 15.11 6.86
N ALA A 99 -4.39 14.37 6.06
CA ALA A 99 -4.34 14.44 4.61
C ALA A 99 -5.05 15.69 4.07
N ASN A 100 -4.43 16.37 3.12
CA ASN A 100 -5.08 17.47 2.38
C ASN A 100 -6.07 16.91 1.34
N LYS A 101 -5.82 15.70 0.84
CA LYS A 101 -6.65 15.05 -0.16
C LYS A 101 -6.55 13.54 -0.03
N ILE A 102 -7.68 12.87 -0.09
CA ILE A 102 -7.78 11.41 -0.13
C ILE A 102 -8.41 11.01 -1.46
N ILE A 103 -7.80 10.05 -2.14
CA ILE A 103 -8.29 9.52 -3.43
C ILE A 103 -8.46 8.02 -3.27
N TYR A 104 -9.70 7.55 -3.42
CA TYR A 104 -9.99 6.12 -3.43
C TYR A 104 -9.98 5.60 -4.88
N LEU A 105 -9.05 4.70 -5.16
CA LEU A 105 -8.95 4.01 -6.43
C LEU A 105 -9.71 2.69 -6.36
N GLN A 106 -10.36 2.31 -7.44
CA GLN A 106 -11.10 1.06 -7.56
C GLN A 106 -10.69 0.35 -8.84
N GLY A 107 -10.46 -0.95 -8.74
CA GLY A 107 -10.27 -1.80 -9.91
C GLY A 107 -11.59 -2.33 -10.45
N VAL A 108 -11.53 -3.29 -11.37
CA VAL A 108 -12.68 -4.05 -11.87
C VAL A 108 -12.78 -5.38 -11.12
N CYS A 109 -14.00 -5.82 -10.82
CA CYS A 109 -14.26 -7.08 -10.17
C CYS A 109 -13.77 -8.25 -11.04
N ASN A 110 -12.97 -9.14 -10.46
CA ASN A 110 -12.38 -10.29 -11.15
C ASN A 110 -13.29 -11.54 -11.13
N SER A 111 -14.54 -11.41 -10.67
CA SER A 111 -15.50 -12.53 -10.75
C SER A 111 -15.99 -12.73 -12.18
N PRO A 112 -16.12 -13.99 -12.66
CA PRO A 112 -16.62 -14.26 -14.00
C PRO A 112 -17.94 -13.55 -14.28
N ASN A 113 -18.04 -12.94 -15.46
CA ASN A 113 -19.23 -12.18 -15.93
C ASN A 113 -19.65 -11.00 -15.03
N CYS A 114 -18.71 -10.43 -14.26
CA CYS A 114 -18.96 -9.27 -13.44
C CYS A 114 -18.07 -8.10 -13.87
N ASN A 115 -18.69 -6.96 -14.21
CA ASN A 115 -18.01 -5.74 -14.65
C ASN A 115 -18.17 -4.58 -13.66
N TYR A 116 -18.61 -4.87 -12.43
CA TYR A 116 -18.71 -3.86 -11.39
C TYR A 116 -17.34 -3.44 -10.86
N LEU A 117 -17.26 -2.24 -10.34
CA LEU A 117 -16.05 -1.78 -9.66
C LEU A 117 -15.79 -2.63 -8.41
N SER A 118 -14.54 -3.05 -8.24
CA SER A 118 -14.11 -3.78 -7.06
C SER A 118 -13.89 -2.82 -5.89
N LYS A 119 -14.21 -3.30 -4.70
CA LYS A 119 -13.99 -2.56 -3.45
C LYS A 119 -13.23 -3.39 -2.42
N TYR A 120 -13.24 -4.70 -2.56
CA TYR A 120 -12.71 -5.63 -1.59
C TYR A 120 -11.62 -6.49 -2.18
N THR A 121 -10.61 -6.77 -1.38
CA THR A 121 -9.60 -7.78 -1.65
C THR A 121 -10.11 -9.12 -1.12
N HIS A 122 -10.20 -10.13 -1.95
CA HIS A 122 -10.52 -11.48 -1.54
C HIS A 122 -9.28 -12.36 -1.65
N ARG A 123 -8.95 -13.06 -0.56
CA ARG A 123 -7.85 -14.04 -0.55
C ARG A 123 -8.38 -15.40 -0.98
N ILE A 124 -7.75 -16.00 -1.98
CA ILE A 124 -8.15 -17.32 -2.51
C ILE A 124 -7.42 -18.49 -1.84
N THR A 125 -6.46 -18.21 -0.98
CA THR A 125 -5.70 -19.23 -0.24
C THR A 125 -6.22 -19.41 1.19
N GLN A 126 -5.88 -20.55 1.83
CA GLN A 126 -6.27 -20.88 3.20
C GLN A 126 -5.44 -20.18 4.29
N ASN A 127 -4.38 -19.46 3.90
CA ASN A 127 -3.54 -18.73 4.85
C ASN A 127 -4.35 -17.61 5.52
N LYS A 128 -4.27 -17.50 6.86
CA LYS A 128 -5.00 -16.50 7.66
C LYS A 128 -4.12 -15.34 8.16
N GLU A 129 -2.83 -15.35 7.88
CA GLU A 129 -1.95 -14.25 8.26
C GLU A 129 -2.36 -12.97 7.53
N GLN A 130 -2.37 -11.85 8.22
CA GLN A 130 -2.76 -10.57 7.61
C GLN A 130 -1.84 -10.22 6.43
N ILE A 131 -0.54 -10.43 6.60
CA ILE A 131 0.47 -10.14 5.58
C ILE A 131 0.85 -11.44 4.86
N LEU A 132 0.50 -11.51 3.59
CA LEU A 132 1.00 -12.50 2.65
C LEU A 132 1.30 -11.77 1.34
N ILE A 133 2.58 -11.63 1.01
CA ILE A 133 2.99 -10.93 -0.19
C ILE A 133 2.97 -11.90 -1.35
N GLY A 134 2.11 -11.62 -2.32
CA GLY A 134 1.93 -12.44 -3.52
C GLY A 134 0.99 -11.77 -4.51
N CYS A 135 1.05 -12.19 -5.76
CA CYS A 135 0.20 -11.66 -6.83
C CYS A 135 -0.91 -12.62 -7.26
N GLN A 136 -0.84 -13.88 -6.87
CA GLN A 136 -1.83 -14.90 -7.24
C GLN A 136 -2.77 -15.27 -6.09
N GLU A 137 -2.50 -14.80 -4.88
CA GLU A 137 -3.24 -15.12 -3.67
C GLU A 137 -4.47 -14.25 -3.46
N TYR A 138 -4.61 -13.18 -4.26
CA TYR A 138 -5.65 -12.19 -4.08
C TYR A 138 -6.36 -11.86 -5.38
N VAL A 139 -7.66 -11.60 -5.27
CA VAL A 139 -8.47 -11.08 -6.38
C VAL A 139 -9.32 -9.91 -5.91
N PRO A 140 -9.45 -8.85 -6.72
CA PRO A 140 -10.34 -7.73 -6.44
C PRO A 140 -11.79 -8.13 -6.72
N LEU A 141 -12.69 -7.92 -5.75
CA LEU A 141 -14.11 -8.24 -5.90
C LEU A 141 -15.01 -7.03 -5.55
N CYS A 142 -16.15 -6.93 -6.25
CA CYS A 142 -17.23 -6.06 -5.81
C CYS A 142 -17.91 -6.64 -4.56
N LYS A 143 -18.75 -5.84 -3.89
CA LYS A 143 -19.42 -6.23 -2.64
C LYS A 143 -20.17 -7.55 -2.75
N ASP A 144 -20.95 -7.72 -3.82
CA ASP A 144 -21.82 -8.88 -3.96
C ASP A 144 -21.02 -10.15 -4.23
N CYS A 145 -20.00 -10.07 -5.08
CA CYS A 145 -19.11 -11.19 -5.37
C CYS A 145 -18.25 -11.55 -4.14
N TYR A 146 -17.78 -10.55 -3.39
CA TYR A 146 -17.04 -10.78 -2.16
C TYR A 146 -17.90 -11.51 -1.13
N ASN A 147 -19.13 -11.07 -0.90
CA ASN A 147 -20.05 -11.71 0.04
C ASN A 147 -20.37 -13.15 -0.37
N LYS A 148 -20.62 -13.42 -1.66
CA LYS A 148 -20.88 -14.79 -2.15
C LYS A 148 -19.71 -15.76 -1.90
N ASN A 149 -18.46 -15.27 -2.02
CA ASN A 149 -17.28 -16.10 -1.80
C ASN A 149 -16.92 -16.28 -0.32
N ASN A 150 -17.44 -15.40 0.58
CA ASN A 150 -17.14 -15.44 2.01
C ASN A 150 -18.35 -15.83 2.87
N THR A 151 -19.49 -16.20 2.29
CA THR A 151 -20.71 -16.64 2.99
C THR A 151 -20.81 -18.15 3.23
N CYS A 152 -19.78 -18.90 3.00
CA CYS A 152 -19.75 -20.29 3.40
C CYS A 152 -19.14 -20.44 4.79
N GLU A 153 -19.90 -20.04 5.84
CA GLU A 153 -19.80 -20.56 7.22
C GLU A 153 -20.72 -19.73 8.12
N ILE A 154 -22.00 -20.10 8.10
CA ILE A 154 -22.91 -19.93 9.24
C ILE A 154 -23.48 -21.31 9.57
#